data_75ce87bda21c10033aa095d8a46ef230
#
_entry.id   75ce87bda21c10033aa095d8a46ef230
#
_cell.length_a   1.000
_cell.length_b   1.000
_cell.length_c   1.000
_cell.angle_alpha   90.00
_cell.angle_beta   90.00
_cell.angle_gamma   90.00
#
_symmetry.space_group_name_H-M   'P 1'
#
loop_
_entity.id
_entity.type
_entity.pdbx_description
1 polymer ?
#
loop_
_entity_poly.entity_id
_entity_poly.type
_entity_poly.pdbx_seq_one_letter_code
_entity_poly.pdbx_strand_id
1 'polypeptide(L)'
;MKRNAIAKGEWPLDLEKRIDLVLRNTEEIVTREELRHLLETESKPKAYWGFECSGLMHVGIGLIPGAKIKDMVEAGFDFTIFLADWHSWINNKLGGVMENIRACGEYFKHCFEALGITSDKVRFVWATDIAKDIEYWEKVIRIAKVSSLLRVRRALTIMGREMDLSDVETAWIFYPCMQAADIFHMELDVAAGGIDQRKAHMLARDAAEKLGWKKPICVHTPLLLGLLKPEASSGKYDEDANLNARIVSKMSKSKPESCIFIHDDPEIIRSKMRNAYCPPKQEERNPVLEHAKYIVFPHQGSLEIPRPSKYGGPLTFERYEDLKESYMKGELHPLDLKNGVAEALIEILKPVREHFKRNPDPLERIIRIEATR
;
A
#
# COMPACT_ATOMS: atom_id res chain seq x y z
N MET A 1 -16.99 -36.53 13.79
CA MET A 1 -17.97 -35.48 13.42
C MET A 1 -17.86 -35.25 11.93
N LYS A 2 -18.94 -35.49 11.17
CA LYS A 2 -18.96 -35.38 9.70
C LYS A 2 -18.81 -33.90 9.30
N ARG A 3 -17.73 -33.56 8.57
CA ARG A 3 -17.62 -32.29 7.89
C ARG A 3 -18.72 -32.25 6.81
N ASN A 4 -19.68 -31.33 6.96
CA ASN A 4 -20.64 -31.04 5.92
C ASN A 4 -19.85 -30.52 4.69
N ALA A 5 -19.93 -31.29 3.60
CA ALA A 5 -19.54 -30.78 2.29
C ALA A 5 -20.48 -29.59 1.98
N ILE A 6 -19.92 -28.39 1.99
CA ILE A 6 -20.64 -27.18 1.55
C ILE A 6 -20.96 -27.43 0.09
N ALA A 7 -22.26 -27.38 -0.25
CA ALA A 7 -22.73 -27.41 -1.61
C ALA A 7 -21.92 -26.37 -2.41
N LYS A 8 -21.50 -26.71 -3.64
CA LYS A 8 -20.87 -25.79 -4.60
C LYS A 8 -21.82 -24.61 -4.79
N GLY A 9 -21.69 -23.59 -3.92
CA GLY A 9 -22.35 -22.32 -4.11
C GLY A 9 -21.77 -21.70 -5.39
N GLU A 10 -22.60 -21.19 -6.26
CA GLU A 10 -22.19 -20.44 -7.43
C GLU A 10 -21.41 -19.23 -6.94
N TRP A 11 -20.10 -19.29 -7.06
CA TRP A 11 -19.25 -18.15 -6.84
C TRP A 11 -19.48 -17.13 -7.96
N PRO A 12 -19.56 -15.83 -7.68
CA PRO A 12 -19.74 -14.82 -8.73
C PRO A 12 -18.57 -14.82 -9.75
N LEU A 13 -17.40 -15.34 -9.36
CA LEU A 13 -16.23 -15.53 -10.21
C LEU A 13 -15.68 -16.95 -10.06
N ASP A 14 -15.11 -17.50 -11.13
CA ASP A 14 -14.38 -18.77 -11.05
C ASP A 14 -13.07 -18.62 -10.24
N LEU A 15 -12.55 -19.75 -9.76
CA LEU A 15 -11.37 -19.78 -8.88
C LEU A 15 -10.14 -19.09 -9.51
N GLU A 16 -9.87 -19.36 -10.81
CA GLU A 16 -8.69 -18.80 -11.47
C GLU A 16 -8.78 -17.27 -11.58
N LYS A 17 -9.96 -16.74 -11.90
CA LYS A 17 -10.18 -15.28 -11.89
C LYS A 17 -9.99 -14.66 -10.51
N ARG A 18 -10.45 -15.33 -9.44
CA ARG A 18 -10.21 -14.86 -8.07
C ARG A 18 -8.72 -14.84 -7.75
N ILE A 19 -7.98 -15.87 -8.14
CA ILE A 19 -6.52 -15.94 -7.97
C ILE A 19 -5.84 -14.85 -8.77
N ASP A 20 -6.20 -14.65 -10.05
CA ASP A 20 -5.61 -13.63 -10.93
C ASP A 20 -5.80 -12.21 -10.37
N LEU A 21 -6.97 -11.91 -9.79
CA LEU A 21 -7.22 -10.64 -9.11
C LEU A 21 -6.25 -10.42 -7.94
N VAL A 22 -6.03 -11.44 -7.10
CA VAL A 22 -5.07 -11.34 -6.00
C VAL A 22 -3.64 -11.23 -6.50
N LEU A 23 -3.28 -11.92 -7.60
CA LEU A 23 -1.95 -11.88 -8.20
C LEU A 23 -1.64 -10.55 -8.92
N ARG A 24 -2.66 -9.87 -9.44
CA ARG A 24 -2.49 -8.62 -10.18
C ARG A 24 -1.77 -7.57 -9.34
N ASN A 25 -0.67 -7.00 -9.85
CA ASN A 25 0.16 -6.02 -9.13
C ASN A 25 0.62 -6.48 -7.73
N THR A 26 0.90 -7.76 -7.59
CA THR A 26 1.48 -8.35 -6.38
C THR A 26 2.92 -8.74 -6.65
N GLU A 27 3.83 -8.36 -5.76
CA GLU A 27 5.25 -8.69 -5.85
C GLU A 27 5.53 -10.07 -5.24
N GLU A 28 4.90 -10.38 -4.10
CA GLU A 28 5.09 -11.65 -3.38
C GLU A 28 3.78 -12.12 -2.75
N ILE A 29 3.54 -13.42 -2.80
CA ILE A 29 2.51 -14.11 -2.00
C ILE A 29 3.16 -15.24 -1.20
N VAL A 30 2.89 -15.27 0.09
CA VAL A 30 3.37 -16.32 1.00
C VAL A 30 2.18 -17.07 1.61
N THR A 31 1.73 -18.20 1.02
CA THR A 31 2.18 -18.81 -0.24
C THR A 31 1.05 -18.90 -1.27
N ARG A 32 1.37 -19.15 -2.54
CA ARG A 32 0.37 -19.29 -3.60
C ARG A 32 -0.50 -20.54 -3.42
N GLU A 33 0.08 -21.61 -2.92
CA GLU A 33 -0.61 -22.87 -2.64
C GLU A 33 -1.63 -22.69 -1.51
N GLU A 34 -1.23 -21.98 -0.43
CA GLU A 34 -2.13 -21.65 0.68
C GLU A 34 -3.28 -20.74 0.21
N LEU A 35 -2.98 -19.75 -0.67
CA LEU A 35 -4.01 -18.87 -1.25
C LEU A 35 -5.01 -19.65 -2.08
N ARG A 36 -4.55 -20.54 -2.97
CA ARG A 36 -5.44 -21.40 -3.77
C ARG A 36 -6.34 -22.23 -2.87
N HIS A 37 -5.76 -22.91 -1.89
CA HIS A 37 -6.54 -23.74 -0.94
C HIS A 37 -7.57 -22.91 -0.16
N LEU A 38 -7.21 -21.70 0.28
CA LEU A 38 -8.14 -20.78 0.95
C LEU A 38 -9.32 -20.45 0.04
N LEU A 39 -9.05 -20.06 -1.22
CA LEU A 39 -10.08 -19.67 -2.17
C LEU A 39 -10.95 -20.84 -2.65
N GLU A 40 -10.47 -22.08 -2.53
CA GLU A 40 -11.25 -23.30 -2.79
C GLU A 40 -12.18 -23.67 -1.63
N THR A 41 -11.81 -23.31 -0.40
CA THR A 41 -12.50 -23.81 0.81
C THR A 41 -13.33 -22.74 1.51
N GLU A 42 -12.95 -21.46 1.39
CA GLU A 42 -13.61 -20.37 2.08
C GLU A 42 -14.39 -19.46 1.11
N SER A 43 -15.67 -19.27 1.44
CA SER A 43 -16.55 -18.46 0.62
C SER A 43 -16.27 -16.97 0.73
N LYS A 44 -15.87 -16.53 1.89
CA LYS A 44 -15.69 -15.10 2.20
C LYS A 44 -14.48 -14.91 3.10
N PRO A 45 -13.26 -15.22 2.58
CA PRO A 45 -12.06 -15.13 3.39
C PRO A 45 -11.83 -13.68 3.87
N LYS A 46 -11.34 -13.54 5.10
CA LYS A 46 -11.10 -12.24 5.73
C LYS A 46 -9.71 -11.73 5.36
N ALA A 47 -9.64 -10.49 4.88
CA ALA A 47 -8.38 -9.83 4.58
C ALA A 47 -8.31 -8.43 5.19
N TYR A 48 -7.11 -7.91 5.39
CA TYR A 48 -6.93 -6.54 5.84
C TYR A 48 -5.71 -5.87 5.21
N TRP A 49 -5.70 -4.54 5.32
CA TRP A 49 -4.54 -3.70 5.13
C TRP A 49 -4.50 -2.61 6.21
N GLY A 50 -3.38 -2.53 6.94
CA GLY A 50 -3.16 -1.52 7.98
C GLY A 50 -2.53 -0.25 7.42
N PHE A 51 -3.06 0.90 7.83
CA PHE A 51 -2.56 2.22 7.43
C PHE A 51 -2.19 3.05 8.64
N GLU A 52 -0.92 3.45 8.75
CA GLU A 52 -0.54 4.49 9.69
C GLU A 52 -1.17 5.84 9.29
N CYS A 53 -1.89 6.46 10.23
CA CYS A 53 -2.47 7.79 10.08
C CYS A 53 -1.37 8.85 10.24
N SER A 54 -0.63 9.11 9.18
CA SER A 54 0.66 9.81 9.29
C SER A 54 0.73 11.13 8.53
N GLY A 55 -0.39 11.67 7.99
CA GLY A 55 -0.52 12.94 7.27
C GLY A 55 -1.12 12.76 5.87
N LEU A 56 -0.83 13.68 4.94
CA LEU A 56 -1.42 13.68 3.60
C LEU A 56 -1.14 12.38 2.84
N MET A 57 -2.15 11.89 2.12
CA MET A 57 -2.07 10.65 1.33
C MET A 57 -1.49 10.94 -0.06
N HIS A 58 -0.43 10.24 -0.43
CA HIS A 58 0.15 10.27 -1.77
C HIS A 58 -0.28 9.05 -2.60
N VAL A 59 -0.08 9.11 -3.91
CA VAL A 59 -0.54 8.06 -4.86
C VAL A 59 0.00 6.67 -4.52
N GLY A 60 1.22 6.55 -3.96
CA GLY A 60 1.80 5.27 -3.55
C GLY A 60 1.06 4.60 -2.39
N ILE A 61 0.42 5.38 -1.49
CA ILE A 61 -0.39 4.88 -0.37
C ILE A 61 -1.88 4.78 -0.76
N GLY A 62 -2.35 5.65 -1.66
CA GLY A 62 -3.77 5.69 -2.07
C GLY A 62 -4.10 4.76 -3.21
N LEU A 63 -3.37 4.86 -4.34
CA LEU A 63 -3.76 4.20 -5.59
C LEU A 63 -3.32 2.74 -5.67
N ILE A 64 -2.09 2.40 -5.23
CA ILE A 64 -1.63 1.00 -5.25
C ILE A 64 -2.43 0.13 -4.27
N PRO A 65 -2.52 0.47 -2.97
CA PRO A 65 -3.39 -0.27 -2.05
C PRO A 65 -4.85 -0.21 -2.48
N GLY A 66 -5.33 0.94 -2.96
CA GLY A 66 -6.72 1.11 -3.41
C GLY A 66 -7.09 0.16 -4.54
N ALA A 67 -6.23 -0.01 -5.55
CA ALA A 67 -6.43 -0.98 -6.62
C ALA A 67 -6.44 -2.42 -6.05
N LYS A 68 -5.48 -2.78 -5.19
CA LYS A 68 -5.40 -4.10 -4.59
C LYS A 68 -6.62 -4.42 -3.71
N ILE A 69 -7.11 -3.45 -2.92
CA ILE A 69 -8.32 -3.61 -2.11
C ILE A 69 -9.53 -3.91 -3.01
N LYS A 70 -9.70 -3.16 -4.12
CA LYS A 70 -10.77 -3.41 -5.08
C LYS A 70 -10.68 -4.80 -5.70
N ASP A 71 -9.47 -5.23 -6.11
CA ASP A 71 -9.22 -6.56 -6.65
C ASP A 71 -9.61 -7.66 -5.66
N MET A 72 -9.25 -7.51 -4.38
CA MET A 72 -9.56 -8.48 -3.35
C MET A 72 -11.06 -8.50 -3.00
N VAL A 73 -11.71 -7.34 -2.95
CA VAL A 73 -13.18 -7.25 -2.78
C VAL A 73 -13.90 -7.92 -3.94
N GLU A 74 -13.47 -7.68 -5.19
CA GLU A 74 -14.00 -8.35 -6.37
C GLU A 74 -13.76 -9.87 -6.36
N ALA A 75 -12.59 -10.29 -5.84
CA ALA A 75 -12.28 -11.70 -5.61
C ALA A 75 -13.11 -12.34 -4.46
N GLY A 76 -13.97 -11.58 -3.78
CA GLY A 76 -14.90 -12.08 -2.76
C GLY A 76 -14.39 -12.04 -1.34
N PHE A 77 -13.33 -11.30 -1.03
CA PHE A 77 -12.83 -11.14 0.33
C PHE A 77 -13.72 -10.19 1.16
N ASP A 78 -13.91 -10.53 2.44
CA ASP A 78 -14.37 -9.61 3.48
C ASP A 78 -13.18 -8.73 3.91
N PHE A 79 -13.10 -7.53 3.35
CA PHE A 79 -11.90 -6.69 3.47
C PHE A 79 -12.02 -5.64 4.57
N THR A 80 -10.98 -5.54 5.40
CA THR A 80 -10.85 -4.55 6.46
C THR A 80 -9.73 -3.55 6.14
N ILE A 81 -10.06 -2.26 6.12
CA ILE A 81 -9.10 -1.17 6.19
C ILE A 81 -8.88 -0.86 7.66
N PHE A 82 -7.66 -1.13 8.12
CA PHE A 82 -7.29 -0.96 9.51
C PHE A 82 -6.60 0.38 9.71
N LEU A 83 -7.25 1.28 10.45
CA LEU A 83 -6.72 2.60 10.79
C LEU A 83 -5.87 2.47 12.05
N ALA A 84 -4.56 2.40 11.85
CA ALA A 84 -3.57 2.03 12.85
C ALA A 84 -3.17 3.23 13.73
N ASP A 85 -4.14 3.83 14.46
CA ASP A 85 -3.92 5.03 15.30
C ASP A 85 -2.92 4.77 16.44
N TRP A 86 -2.97 3.62 17.10
CA TRP A 86 -2.01 3.24 18.14
C TRP A 86 -0.60 3.04 17.57
N HIS A 87 -0.46 2.40 16.41
CA HIS A 87 0.81 2.23 15.73
C HIS A 87 1.39 3.59 15.30
N SER A 88 0.52 4.47 14.81
CA SER A 88 0.88 5.85 14.47
C SER A 88 1.36 6.64 15.68
N TRP A 89 0.72 6.43 16.84
CA TRP A 89 1.10 7.06 18.11
C TRP A 89 2.47 6.56 18.59
N ILE A 90 2.68 5.25 18.64
CA ILE A 90 3.97 4.64 18.99
C ILE A 90 5.09 5.13 18.05
N ASN A 91 4.77 5.33 16.75
CA ASN A 91 5.72 5.83 15.76
C ASN A 91 5.83 7.38 15.73
N ASN A 92 5.28 8.08 16.72
CA ASN A 92 5.32 9.54 16.84
C ASN A 92 4.83 10.28 15.57
N LYS A 93 3.85 9.71 14.85
CA LYS A 93 3.27 10.38 13.69
C LYS A 93 2.44 11.60 14.14
N LEU A 94 2.41 12.63 13.31
CA LEU A 94 1.69 13.88 13.59
C LEU A 94 1.97 14.46 14.99
N GLY A 95 3.25 14.40 15.42
CA GLY A 95 3.72 14.87 16.71
C GLY A 95 3.38 13.97 17.90
N GLY A 96 2.93 12.71 17.66
CA GLY A 96 2.48 11.81 18.71
C GLY A 96 1.16 12.25 19.36
N VAL A 97 0.42 13.18 18.75
CA VAL A 97 -0.86 13.68 19.27
C VAL A 97 -2.01 12.83 18.74
N MET A 98 -2.66 12.07 19.61
CA MET A 98 -3.72 11.12 19.22
C MET A 98 -4.89 11.80 18.49
N GLU A 99 -5.25 13.02 18.86
CA GLU A 99 -6.30 13.78 18.19
C GLU A 99 -5.95 14.09 16.71
N ASN A 100 -4.70 14.45 16.45
CA ASN A 100 -4.20 14.69 15.09
C ASN A 100 -4.17 13.38 14.27
N ILE A 101 -3.75 12.29 14.89
CA ILE A 101 -3.69 10.96 14.29
C ILE A 101 -5.11 10.51 13.89
N ARG A 102 -6.09 10.68 14.78
CA ARG A 102 -7.49 10.34 14.48
C ARG A 102 -8.10 11.23 13.40
N ALA A 103 -7.81 12.53 13.41
CA ALA A 103 -8.21 13.41 12.33
C ALA A 103 -7.65 12.94 10.97
N CYS A 104 -6.41 12.44 10.96
CA CYS A 104 -5.79 11.86 9.77
C CYS A 104 -6.48 10.55 9.33
N GLY A 105 -6.90 9.70 10.26
CA GLY A 105 -7.63 8.50 9.93
C GLY A 105 -9.02 8.79 9.34
N GLU A 106 -9.74 9.82 9.86
CA GLU A 106 -10.98 10.28 9.24
C GLU A 106 -10.74 10.82 7.82
N TYR A 107 -9.68 11.62 7.61
CA TYR A 107 -9.27 12.04 6.27
C TYR A 107 -8.98 10.83 5.36
N PHE A 108 -8.36 9.76 5.85
CA PHE A 108 -8.10 8.54 5.07
C PHE A 108 -9.39 7.86 4.64
N LYS A 109 -10.42 7.81 5.48
CA LYS A 109 -11.74 7.29 5.06
C LYS A 109 -12.28 8.07 3.87
N HIS A 110 -12.26 9.40 3.91
CA HIS A 110 -12.65 10.25 2.79
C HIS A 110 -11.81 10.00 1.53
N CYS A 111 -10.50 9.76 1.69
CA CYS A 111 -9.63 9.41 0.56
C CYS A 111 -10.07 8.09 -0.10
N PHE A 112 -10.33 7.04 0.69
CA PHE A 112 -10.76 5.74 0.17
C PHE A 112 -12.16 5.82 -0.44
N GLU A 113 -13.09 6.53 0.17
CA GLU A 113 -14.43 6.78 -0.40
C GLU A 113 -14.33 7.47 -1.76
N ALA A 114 -13.51 8.52 -1.87
CA ALA A 114 -13.27 9.24 -3.12
C ALA A 114 -12.64 8.36 -4.21
N LEU A 115 -11.87 7.35 -3.80
CA LEU A 115 -11.33 6.32 -4.70
C LEU A 115 -12.33 5.19 -5.01
N GLY A 116 -13.58 5.28 -4.53
CA GLY A 116 -14.64 4.28 -4.76
C GLY A 116 -14.55 3.03 -3.87
N ILE A 117 -13.83 3.13 -2.74
CA ILE A 117 -13.74 2.09 -1.71
C ILE A 117 -14.61 2.55 -0.53
N THR A 118 -15.88 2.19 -0.58
CA THR A 118 -16.94 2.69 0.30
C THR A 118 -17.24 1.72 1.45
N SER A 119 -17.87 2.19 2.51
CA SER A 119 -18.17 1.42 3.71
C SER A 119 -19.18 0.27 3.51
N ASP A 120 -19.87 0.23 2.38
CA ASP A 120 -20.69 -0.92 1.96
C ASP A 120 -19.85 -2.07 1.37
N LYS A 121 -18.61 -1.79 0.96
CA LYS A 121 -17.70 -2.76 0.34
C LYS A 121 -16.59 -3.24 1.29
N VAL A 122 -16.17 -2.38 2.23
CA VAL A 122 -15.09 -2.66 3.17
C VAL A 122 -15.46 -2.23 4.58
N ARG A 123 -14.82 -2.83 5.58
CA ARG A 123 -14.94 -2.38 6.97
C ARG A 123 -13.78 -1.46 7.32
N PHE A 124 -14.06 -0.36 8.02
CA PHE A 124 -13.05 0.47 8.67
C PHE A 124 -12.98 0.12 10.15
N VAL A 125 -11.81 -0.29 10.61
CA VAL A 125 -11.57 -0.67 12.01
C VAL A 125 -10.41 0.15 12.56
N TRP A 126 -10.58 0.74 13.74
CA TRP A 126 -9.52 1.46 14.43
C TRP A 126 -8.71 0.53 15.34
N ALA A 127 -7.38 0.74 15.41
CA ALA A 127 -6.56 0.00 16.38
C ALA A 127 -7.02 0.26 17.82
N THR A 128 -7.47 1.49 18.15
CA THR A 128 -8.10 1.80 19.44
C THR A 128 -9.24 0.85 19.79
N ASP A 129 -10.05 0.41 18.82
CA ASP A 129 -11.22 -0.41 19.13
C ASP A 129 -10.82 -1.82 19.56
N ILE A 130 -9.80 -2.40 18.94
CA ILE A 130 -9.27 -3.71 19.36
C ILE A 130 -8.35 -3.61 20.59
N ALA A 131 -7.63 -2.49 20.78
CA ALA A 131 -6.75 -2.29 21.92
C ALA A 131 -7.48 -2.13 23.27
N LYS A 132 -8.80 -1.95 23.28
CA LYS A 132 -9.65 -1.98 24.48
C LYS A 132 -9.86 -3.39 25.03
N ASP A 133 -9.66 -4.41 24.20
CA ASP A 133 -9.85 -5.80 24.58
C ASP A 133 -8.58 -6.36 25.24
N ILE A 134 -8.73 -6.94 26.43
CA ILE A 134 -7.62 -7.58 27.15
C ILE A 134 -7.06 -8.79 26.38
N GLU A 135 -7.89 -9.49 25.62
CA GLU A 135 -7.45 -10.64 24.81
C GLU A 135 -6.50 -10.21 23.69
N TYR A 136 -6.63 -8.97 23.20
CA TYR A 136 -5.67 -8.42 22.24
C TYR A 136 -4.26 -8.34 22.85
N TRP A 137 -4.14 -7.79 24.06
CA TRP A 137 -2.87 -7.67 24.76
C TRP A 137 -2.30 -9.02 25.17
N GLU A 138 -3.16 -9.99 25.51
CA GLU A 138 -2.73 -11.36 25.73
C GLU A 138 -2.06 -11.93 24.45
N LYS A 139 -2.63 -11.71 23.27
CA LYS A 139 -2.02 -12.12 21.99
C LYS A 139 -0.70 -11.40 21.73
N VAL A 140 -0.61 -10.09 21.98
CA VAL A 140 0.65 -9.32 21.87
C VAL A 140 1.76 -9.95 22.77
N ILE A 141 1.43 -10.24 24.01
CA ILE A 141 2.39 -10.85 24.97
C ILE A 141 2.76 -12.28 24.57
N ARG A 142 1.80 -13.10 24.11
CA ARG A 142 2.08 -14.46 23.62
C ARG A 142 3.04 -14.44 22.44
N ILE A 143 2.86 -13.54 21.46
CA ILE A 143 3.76 -13.36 20.31
C ILE A 143 5.15 -12.93 20.81
N ALA A 144 5.22 -11.95 21.71
CA ALA A 144 6.49 -11.49 22.29
C ALA A 144 7.25 -12.62 23.01
N LYS A 145 6.54 -13.49 23.76
CA LYS A 145 7.14 -14.63 24.48
C LYS A 145 7.76 -15.70 23.57
N VAL A 146 7.23 -15.88 22.36
CA VAL A 146 7.78 -16.87 21.40
C VAL A 146 8.74 -16.26 20.39
N SER A 147 8.95 -14.95 20.44
CA SER A 147 9.85 -14.19 19.56
C SER A 147 11.10 -13.74 20.31
N SER A 148 12.27 -13.89 19.70
CA SER A 148 13.49 -13.31 20.31
C SER A 148 13.51 -11.79 20.09
N LEU A 149 14.14 -11.07 21.02
CA LEU A 149 14.34 -9.62 20.89
C LEU A 149 15.05 -9.26 19.58
N LEU A 150 16.02 -10.06 19.14
CA LEU A 150 16.69 -9.87 17.84
C LEU A 150 15.72 -9.96 16.67
N ARG A 151 14.77 -10.91 16.71
CA ARG A 151 13.75 -11.09 15.67
C ARG A 151 12.80 -9.90 15.59
N VAL A 152 12.31 -9.43 16.76
CA VAL A 152 11.44 -8.24 16.86
C VAL A 152 12.19 -7.00 16.38
N ARG A 153 13.45 -6.81 16.82
CA ARG A 153 14.29 -5.69 16.40
C ARG A 153 14.48 -5.61 14.87
N ARG A 154 14.74 -6.75 14.22
CA ARG A 154 14.84 -6.80 12.76
C ARG A 154 13.55 -6.38 12.05
N ALA A 155 12.41 -6.53 12.69
CA ALA A 155 11.12 -6.13 12.15
C ALA A 155 10.82 -4.62 12.35
N LEU A 156 11.53 -3.89 13.21
CA LEU A 156 11.26 -2.46 13.47
C LEU A 156 11.43 -1.57 12.24
N THR A 157 12.16 -2.01 11.22
CA THR A 157 12.32 -1.27 9.95
C THR A 157 11.00 -1.06 9.20
N ILE A 158 9.94 -1.84 9.55
CA ILE A 158 8.57 -1.65 9.04
C ILE A 158 8.00 -0.26 9.39
N MET A 159 8.48 0.35 10.49
CA MET A 159 8.09 1.70 10.92
C MET A 159 8.62 2.80 9.97
N GLY A 160 9.43 2.45 8.98
CA GLY A 160 10.05 3.39 8.04
C GLY A 160 11.16 4.26 8.68
N ARG A 161 11.79 3.77 9.73
CA ARG A 161 12.91 4.43 10.42
C ARG A 161 14.19 3.61 10.31
N GLU A 162 15.33 4.28 10.20
CA GLU A 162 16.63 3.66 10.37
C GLU A 162 16.83 3.28 11.84
N MET A 163 17.57 2.20 12.06
CA MET A 163 17.79 1.66 13.40
C MET A 163 19.17 2.12 13.92
N ASP A 164 19.21 3.23 14.60
CA ASP A 164 20.25 3.46 15.60
C ASP A 164 19.71 3.04 16.98
N LEU A 165 20.44 2.16 17.65
CA LEU A 165 20.00 1.58 18.94
C LEU A 165 19.97 2.59 20.09
N SER A 166 20.68 3.70 19.96
CA SER A 166 20.74 4.74 20.98
C SER A 166 19.42 5.49 21.15
N ASP A 167 18.56 5.52 20.11
CA ASP A 167 17.37 6.35 20.06
C ASP A 167 16.05 5.56 20.01
N VAL A 168 16.11 4.23 20.22
CA VAL A 168 14.92 3.36 20.16
C VAL A 168 14.11 3.51 21.44
N GLU A 169 12.93 4.09 21.36
CA GLU A 169 11.96 4.09 22.46
C GLU A 169 11.48 2.67 22.75
N THR A 170 11.33 2.32 24.03
CA THR A 170 10.83 0.99 24.45
C THR A 170 9.48 0.64 23.80
N ALA A 171 8.63 1.65 23.59
CA ALA A 171 7.34 1.48 22.93
C ALA A 171 7.44 0.87 21.52
N TRP A 172 8.53 1.16 20.80
CA TRP A 172 8.73 0.61 19.44
C TRP A 172 8.86 -0.91 19.42
N ILE A 173 9.35 -1.53 20.51
CA ILE A 173 9.45 -2.99 20.60
C ILE A 173 8.08 -3.67 20.59
N PHE A 174 7.02 -2.99 21.04
CA PHE A 174 5.66 -3.51 20.94
C PHE A 174 5.11 -3.48 19.52
N TYR A 175 5.54 -2.54 18.67
CA TYR A 175 4.95 -2.31 17.36
C TYR A 175 4.86 -3.56 16.48
N PRO A 176 5.94 -4.34 16.21
CA PRO A 176 5.84 -5.54 15.36
C PRO A 176 4.98 -6.63 16.00
N CYS A 177 4.98 -6.74 17.34
CA CYS A 177 4.15 -7.73 18.04
C CYS A 177 2.67 -7.34 17.99
N MET A 178 2.35 -6.06 18.05
CA MET A 178 0.99 -5.53 17.90
C MET A 178 0.50 -5.76 16.46
N GLN A 179 1.31 -5.43 15.44
CA GLN A 179 0.93 -5.66 14.05
C GLN A 179 0.68 -7.16 13.75
N ALA A 180 1.45 -8.05 14.36
CA ALA A 180 1.17 -9.48 14.29
C ALA A 180 -0.12 -9.87 15.05
N ALA A 181 -0.36 -9.27 16.23
CA ALA A 181 -1.56 -9.53 17.03
C ALA A 181 -2.84 -9.04 16.34
N ASP A 182 -2.79 -7.93 15.60
CA ASP A 182 -3.92 -7.42 14.79
C ASP A 182 -4.49 -8.51 13.90
N ILE A 183 -3.61 -9.27 13.23
CA ILE A 183 -3.98 -10.35 12.32
C ILE A 183 -4.76 -11.44 13.05
N PHE A 184 -4.28 -11.88 14.20
CA PHE A 184 -4.91 -12.96 14.97
C PHE A 184 -6.12 -12.51 15.76
N HIS A 185 -6.15 -11.25 16.21
CA HIS A 185 -7.29 -10.73 16.95
C HIS A 185 -8.50 -10.50 16.04
N MET A 186 -8.28 -10.04 14.83
CA MET A 186 -9.33 -9.90 13.82
C MET A 186 -9.64 -11.21 13.07
N GLU A 187 -8.97 -12.32 13.42
CA GLU A 187 -9.15 -13.65 12.78
C GLU A 187 -8.99 -13.61 11.26
N LEU A 188 -7.94 -12.97 10.79
CA LEU A 188 -7.69 -12.75 9.36
C LEU A 188 -7.07 -13.98 8.70
N ASP A 189 -7.52 -14.26 7.49
CA ASP A 189 -6.93 -15.27 6.61
C ASP A 189 -5.76 -14.70 5.81
N VAL A 190 -5.88 -13.42 5.39
CA VAL A 190 -4.90 -12.75 4.54
C VAL A 190 -4.48 -11.40 5.13
N ALA A 191 -3.16 -11.20 5.24
CA ALA A 191 -2.55 -9.93 5.57
C ALA A 191 -1.93 -9.31 4.31
N ALA A 192 -2.46 -8.16 3.87
CA ALA A 192 -1.93 -7.40 2.75
C ALA A 192 -1.09 -6.20 3.23
N GLY A 193 -0.09 -5.83 2.43
CA GLY A 193 0.79 -4.69 2.72
C GLY A 193 1.77 -4.42 1.59
N GLY A 194 2.53 -3.33 1.68
CA GLY A 194 3.73 -3.15 0.86
C GLY A 194 4.79 -4.18 1.23
N ILE A 195 5.71 -4.48 0.30
CA ILE A 195 6.79 -5.45 0.56
C ILE A 195 7.69 -5.02 1.74
N ASP A 196 7.72 -3.74 2.10
CA ASP A 196 8.40 -3.23 3.29
C ASP A 196 7.76 -3.73 4.61
N GLN A 197 6.51 -4.21 4.59
CA GLN A 197 5.82 -4.80 5.75
C GLN A 197 6.09 -6.30 5.94
N ARG A 198 6.83 -6.91 5.00
CA ARG A 198 7.13 -8.34 4.98
C ARG A 198 7.65 -8.88 6.32
N LYS A 199 8.54 -8.14 6.98
CA LYS A 199 9.17 -8.59 8.24
C LYS A 199 8.16 -8.79 9.37
N ALA A 200 7.13 -7.94 9.47
CA ALA A 200 6.05 -8.11 10.45
C ALA A 200 5.14 -9.29 10.10
N HIS A 201 4.80 -9.45 8.82
CA HIS A 201 4.00 -10.58 8.38
C HIS A 201 4.72 -11.93 8.58
N MET A 202 6.04 -11.98 8.35
CA MET A 202 6.83 -13.17 8.67
C MET A 202 6.95 -13.40 10.17
N LEU A 203 7.02 -12.34 11.00
CA LEU A 203 6.94 -12.48 12.46
C LEU A 203 5.62 -13.13 12.89
N ALA A 204 4.50 -12.72 12.29
CA ALA A 204 3.19 -13.32 12.56
C ALA A 204 3.17 -14.81 12.18
N ARG A 205 3.69 -15.18 11.00
CA ARG A 205 3.77 -16.59 10.56
C ARG A 205 4.66 -17.44 11.46
N ASP A 206 5.83 -16.92 11.87
CA ASP A 206 6.74 -17.60 12.81
C ASP A 206 6.07 -17.81 14.19
N ALA A 207 5.34 -16.80 14.68
CA ALA A 207 4.60 -16.88 15.94
C ALA A 207 3.44 -17.88 15.85
N ALA A 208 2.68 -17.87 14.74
CA ALA A 208 1.60 -18.82 14.51
C ALA A 208 2.06 -20.28 14.59
N GLU A 209 3.21 -20.58 13.97
CA GLU A 209 3.78 -21.92 14.02
C GLU A 209 4.08 -22.39 15.45
N LYS A 210 4.72 -21.52 16.25
CA LYS A 210 5.09 -21.84 17.62
C LYS A 210 3.91 -21.90 18.59
N LEU A 211 2.86 -21.12 18.31
CA LEU A 211 1.65 -21.06 19.14
C LEU A 211 0.54 -22.03 18.70
N GLY A 212 0.73 -22.76 17.60
CA GLY A 212 -0.30 -23.62 17.00
C GLY A 212 -1.48 -22.83 16.43
N TRP A 213 -1.27 -21.57 16.03
CA TRP A 213 -2.30 -20.73 15.41
C TRP A 213 -2.33 -20.90 13.89
N LYS A 214 -3.46 -20.54 13.26
CA LYS A 214 -3.56 -20.52 11.80
C LYS A 214 -2.57 -19.51 11.23
N LYS A 215 -1.70 -19.94 10.30
CA LYS A 215 -0.76 -19.03 9.61
C LYS A 215 -1.53 -18.12 8.66
N PRO A 216 -1.33 -16.78 8.71
CA PRO A 216 -1.92 -15.88 7.72
C PRO A 216 -1.20 -16.05 6.36
N ILE A 217 -1.95 -15.94 5.27
CA ILE A 217 -1.39 -15.74 3.94
C ILE A 217 -0.97 -14.28 3.84
N CYS A 218 0.20 -14.02 3.24
CA CYS A 218 0.71 -12.65 3.11
C CYS A 218 0.77 -12.24 1.64
N VAL A 219 0.17 -11.09 1.34
CA VAL A 219 0.13 -10.51 -0.01
C VAL A 219 0.90 -9.19 0.03
N HIS A 220 2.02 -9.12 -0.70
CA HIS A 220 2.88 -7.94 -0.71
C HIS A 220 2.85 -7.26 -2.08
N THR A 221 2.51 -5.96 -2.08
CA THR A 221 2.57 -5.13 -3.28
C THR A 221 3.92 -4.46 -3.43
N PRO A 222 4.31 -4.07 -4.66
CA PRO A 222 5.52 -3.29 -4.87
C PRO A 222 5.42 -1.91 -4.20
N LEU A 223 6.59 -1.34 -3.88
CA LEU A 223 6.72 0.05 -3.45
C LEU A 223 6.88 0.94 -4.69
N LEU A 224 6.15 2.04 -4.72
CA LEU A 224 6.26 3.03 -5.78
C LEU A 224 7.48 3.93 -5.53
N LEU A 225 8.32 4.11 -6.54
CA LEU A 225 9.45 5.05 -6.47
C LEU A 225 8.96 6.50 -6.36
N GLY A 226 9.69 7.30 -5.58
CA GLY A 226 9.57 8.75 -5.61
C GLY A 226 10.03 9.31 -6.97
N LEU A 227 9.49 10.47 -7.36
CA LEU A 227 9.72 11.05 -8.68
C LEU A 227 11.17 11.51 -8.93
N LEU A 228 11.96 11.76 -7.90
CA LEU A 228 13.34 12.19 -8.02
C LEU A 228 14.25 11.02 -8.41
N LYS A 229 15.47 11.36 -8.88
CA LYS A 229 16.48 10.35 -9.16
C LYS A 229 16.74 9.50 -7.91
N PRO A 230 16.62 8.16 -8.00
CA PRO A 230 16.87 7.28 -6.86
C PRO A 230 18.30 7.44 -6.34
N GLU A 231 18.44 7.71 -5.05
CA GLU A 231 19.74 7.87 -4.39
C GLU A 231 20.44 6.51 -4.22
N ALA A 232 21.75 6.53 -4.12
CA ALA A 232 22.50 5.37 -3.66
C ALA A 232 22.09 5.08 -2.20
N SER A 233 21.79 3.81 -1.90
CA SER A 233 21.29 3.39 -0.60
C SER A 233 22.33 3.65 0.50
N SER A 234 22.07 4.59 1.38
CA SER A 234 22.85 4.83 2.60
C SER A 234 22.20 4.23 3.87
N GLY A 235 20.92 3.97 3.84
CA GLY A 235 20.15 3.43 4.97
C GLY A 235 20.20 1.91 5.06
N LYS A 236 19.97 1.37 6.26
CA LYS A 236 19.92 -0.08 6.52
C LYS A 236 18.52 -0.52 6.95
N TYR A 237 17.60 -0.64 5.99
CA TYR A 237 16.23 -1.09 6.23
C TYR A 237 16.07 -2.60 6.00
N ASP A 238 16.85 -3.17 5.07
CA ASP A 238 16.80 -4.60 4.77
C ASP A 238 18.19 -5.19 4.50
N GLU A 239 18.32 -6.50 4.72
CA GLU A 239 19.51 -7.28 4.43
C GLU A 239 19.65 -7.51 2.91
N ASP A 240 18.52 -7.58 2.17
CA ASP A 240 18.51 -7.59 0.71
C ASP A 240 18.79 -6.18 0.18
N ALA A 241 19.89 -6.03 -0.53
CA ALA A 241 20.35 -4.75 -1.05
C ALA A 241 19.35 -4.12 -2.06
N ASN A 242 18.65 -4.93 -2.85
CA ASN A 242 17.66 -4.45 -3.82
C ASN A 242 16.40 -3.94 -3.10
N LEU A 243 15.89 -4.72 -2.15
CA LEU A 243 14.75 -4.30 -1.34
C LEU A 243 15.10 -3.05 -0.52
N ASN A 244 16.29 -3.01 0.09
CA ASN A 244 16.79 -1.85 0.81
C ASN A 244 16.82 -0.59 -0.07
N ALA A 245 17.37 -0.68 -1.29
CA ALA A 245 17.42 0.42 -2.24
C ALA A 245 16.00 0.91 -2.65
N ARG A 246 15.03 -0.01 -2.77
CA ARG A 246 13.62 0.33 -3.06
C ARG A 246 12.95 1.02 -1.88
N ILE A 247 13.17 0.57 -0.65
CA ILE A 247 12.64 1.19 0.57
C ILE A 247 13.17 2.64 0.71
N VAL A 248 14.47 2.86 0.49
CA VAL A 248 15.10 4.19 0.55
C VAL A 248 14.55 5.13 -0.52
N SER A 249 14.28 4.61 -1.72
CA SER A 249 13.84 5.40 -2.88
C SER A 249 12.31 5.47 -3.03
N LYS A 250 11.55 4.81 -2.14
CA LYS A 250 10.08 4.83 -2.24
C LYS A 250 9.52 6.23 -2.10
N MET A 251 8.37 6.45 -2.73
CA MET A 251 7.65 7.71 -2.61
C MET A 251 7.36 8.05 -1.13
N SER A 252 7.71 9.26 -0.73
CA SER A 252 7.57 9.72 0.64
C SER A 252 7.16 11.19 0.70
N LYS A 253 6.19 11.51 1.56
CA LYS A 253 5.74 12.87 1.81
C LYS A 253 6.78 13.77 2.49
N SER A 254 7.81 13.20 3.10
CA SER A 254 8.93 13.98 3.67
C SER A 254 9.75 14.72 2.59
N LYS A 255 9.59 14.32 1.33
CA LYS A 255 10.15 15.00 0.15
C LYS A 255 8.97 15.35 -0.79
N PRO A 256 8.21 16.44 -0.53
CA PRO A 256 6.98 16.77 -1.26
C PRO A 256 7.14 16.88 -2.77
N GLU A 257 8.31 17.32 -3.24
CA GLU A 257 8.67 17.39 -4.66
C GLU A 257 8.83 16.01 -5.32
N SER A 258 9.06 14.97 -4.51
CA SER A 258 9.19 13.58 -4.97
C SER A 258 7.89 12.82 -5.00
N CYS A 259 6.79 13.39 -4.48
CA CYS A 259 5.52 12.68 -4.37
C CYS A 259 4.35 13.47 -4.96
N ILE A 260 3.38 12.74 -5.53
CA ILE A 260 2.10 13.28 -5.96
C ILE A 260 1.09 12.95 -4.86
N PHE A 261 0.46 13.98 -4.27
CA PHE A 261 -0.66 13.79 -3.36
C PHE A 261 -1.93 13.49 -4.17
N ILE A 262 -2.83 12.68 -3.61
CA ILE A 262 -4.03 12.27 -4.36
C ILE A 262 -5.01 13.42 -4.62
N HIS A 263 -4.86 14.53 -3.93
CA HIS A 263 -5.65 15.77 -4.09
C HIS A 263 -4.90 16.89 -4.83
N ASP A 264 -3.66 16.63 -5.30
CA ASP A 264 -2.90 17.64 -6.05
C ASP A 264 -3.69 18.15 -7.25
N ASP A 265 -3.62 19.46 -7.48
CA ASP A 265 -4.22 20.08 -8.65
C ASP A 265 -3.53 19.65 -9.95
N PRO A 266 -4.21 19.67 -11.10
CA PRO A 266 -3.65 19.26 -12.39
C PRO A 266 -2.31 19.92 -12.73
N GLU A 267 -2.16 21.23 -12.44
CA GLU A 267 -0.91 21.94 -12.74
C GLU A 267 0.25 21.49 -11.86
N ILE A 268 -0.03 21.13 -10.59
CA ILE A 268 0.97 20.57 -9.68
C ILE A 268 1.42 19.20 -10.19
N ILE A 269 0.49 18.35 -10.61
CA ILE A 269 0.80 17.02 -11.16
C ILE A 269 1.66 17.16 -12.42
N ARG A 270 1.27 18.01 -13.37
CA ARG A 270 2.06 18.28 -14.58
C ARG A 270 3.46 18.77 -14.27
N SER A 271 3.60 19.71 -13.32
CA SER A 271 4.89 20.26 -12.90
C SER A 271 5.79 19.19 -12.29
N LYS A 272 5.27 18.40 -11.34
CA LYS A 272 6.01 17.31 -10.67
C LYS A 272 6.43 16.23 -11.69
N MET A 273 5.52 15.80 -12.57
CA MET A 273 5.84 14.82 -13.61
C MET A 273 6.86 15.32 -14.63
N ARG A 274 6.80 16.60 -15.01
CA ARG A 274 7.78 17.20 -15.92
C ARG A 274 9.19 17.12 -15.34
N ASN A 275 9.35 17.32 -14.04
CA ASN A 275 10.62 17.30 -13.32
C ASN A 275 11.03 15.87 -12.88
N ALA A 276 10.16 14.88 -13.04
CA ALA A 276 10.44 13.51 -12.62
C ALA A 276 11.67 12.92 -13.34
N TYR A 277 12.41 12.10 -12.64
CA TYR A 277 13.50 11.32 -13.23
C TYR A 277 12.93 10.30 -14.23
N CYS A 278 13.40 10.36 -15.47
CA CYS A 278 12.91 9.49 -16.55
C CYS A 278 14.05 9.27 -17.57
N PRO A 279 15.03 8.41 -17.25
CA PRO A 279 16.18 8.17 -18.11
C PRO A 279 15.74 7.48 -19.40
N PRO A 280 16.24 7.92 -20.59
CA PRO A 280 15.86 7.33 -21.86
C PRO A 280 16.31 5.88 -21.98
N LYS A 281 15.50 5.02 -22.58
CA LYS A 281 15.79 3.60 -22.84
C LYS A 281 16.15 2.80 -21.58
N GLN A 282 15.61 3.17 -20.42
CA GLN A 282 15.86 2.48 -19.15
C GLN A 282 14.54 2.26 -18.42
N GLU A 283 14.25 1.00 -18.11
CA GLU A 283 13.09 0.63 -17.25
C GLU A 283 13.49 0.63 -15.78
N GLU A 284 14.63 0.04 -15.46
CA GLU A 284 15.06 -0.12 -14.08
C GLU A 284 15.20 1.23 -13.37
N ARG A 285 14.57 1.35 -12.20
CA ARG A 285 14.55 2.56 -11.37
C ARG A 285 14.03 3.81 -12.11
N ASN A 286 13.08 3.62 -13.01
CA ASN A 286 12.40 4.70 -13.73
C ASN A 286 11.01 4.95 -13.11
N PRO A 287 10.85 5.99 -12.28
CA PRO A 287 9.58 6.24 -11.58
C PRO A 287 8.40 6.48 -12.53
N VAL A 288 8.63 7.07 -13.72
CA VAL A 288 7.54 7.37 -14.65
C VAL A 288 6.97 6.08 -15.25
N LEU A 289 7.83 5.13 -15.62
CA LEU A 289 7.40 3.80 -16.05
C LEU A 289 6.72 3.02 -14.91
N GLU A 290 7.18 3.16 -13.66
CA GLU A 290 6.50 2.53 -12.52
C GLU A 290 5.10 3.12 -12.28
N HIS A 291 4.90 4.43 -12.43
CA HIS A 291 3.57 5.04 -12.35
C HIS A 291 2.65 4.52 -13.45
N ALA A 292 3.16 4.38 -14.68
CA ALA A 292 2.39 3.75 -15.75
C ALA A 292 2.01 2.31 -15.37
N LYS A 293 2.98 1.49 -14.97
CA LYS A 293 2.83 0.06 -14.66
C LYS A 293 1.88 -0.21 -13.50
N TYR A 294 2.10 0.45 -12.37
CA TYR A 294 1.42 0.11 -11.11
C TYR A 294 0.19 0.97 -10.83
N ILE A 295 0.01 2.08 -11.56
CA ILE A 295 -1.15 2.96 -11.37
C ILE A 295 -1.98 3.07 -12.64
N VAL A 296 -1.40 3.56 -13.75
CA VAL A 296 -2.22 3.91 -14.93
C VAL A 296 -2.89 2.67 -15.53
N PHE A 297 -2.13 1.66 -15.89
CA PHE A 297 -2.69 0.43 -16.50
C PHE A 297 -3.70 -0.28 -15.59
N PRO A 298 -3.46 -0.43 -14.26
CA PRO A 298 -4.46 -1.03 -13.37
C PRO A 298 -5.77 -0.26 -13.24
N HIS A 299 -5.75 1.08 -13.38
CA HIS A 299 -6.94 1.92 -13.21
C HIS A 299 -7.68 2.22 -14.51
N GLN A 300 -6.97 2.35 -15.63
CA GLN A 300 -7.55 2.76 -16.92
C GLN A 300 -7.50 1.66 -18.00
N GLY A 301 -6.66 0.63 -17.81
CA GLY A 301 -6.47 -0.44 -18.80
C GLY A 301 -5.57 -0.05 -19.97
N SER A 302 -5.40 1.24 -20.26
CA SER A 302 -4.58 1.75 -21.36
C SER A 302 -3.91 3.07 -20.99
N LEU A 303 -2.92 3.49 -21.79
CA LEU A 303 -2.26 4.78 -21.67
C LEU A 303 -2.20 5.48 -23.03
N GLU A 304 -2.81 6.65 -23.12
CA GLU A 304 -2.69 7.55 -24.26
C GLU A 304 -1.53 8.53 -24.05
N ILE A 305 -0.66 8.64 -25.06
CA ILE A 305 0.47 9.58 -25.08
C ILE A 305 0.14 10.68 -26.11
N PRO A 306 -0.21 11.88 -25.66
CA PRO A 306 -0.44 13.00 -26.57
C PRO A 306 0.89 13.47 -27.19
N ARG A 307 0.98 13.40 -28.53
CA ARG A 307 2.13 13.89 -29.30
C ARG A 307 1.69 14.78 -30.44
N PRO A 308 2.44 15.86 -30.76
CA PRO A 308 2.22 16.63 -31.96
C PRO A 308 2.38 15.78 -33.25
N SER A 309 1.60 16.08 -34.29
CA SER A 309 1.65 15.35 -35.56
C SER A 309 3.04 15.30 -36.21
N LYS A 310 3.87 16.34 -36.00
CA LYS A 310 5.28 16.37 -36.47
C LYS A 310 6.17 15.29 -35.88
N TYR A 311 5.76 14.68 -34.78
CA TYR A 311 6.45 13.56 -34.13
C TYR A 311 5.69 12.24 -34.27
N GLY A 312 4.78 12.13 -35.23
CA GLY A 312 4.00 10.90 -35.51
C GLY A 312 2.60 10.87 -34.90
N GLY A 313 2.16 11.94 -34.22
CA GLY A 313 0.82 12.01 -33.61
C GLY A 313 0.68 11.21 -32.33
N PRO A 314 -0.52 11.15 -31.72
CA PRO A 314 -0.78 10.44 -30.47
C PRO A 314 -0.53 8.94 -30.61
N LEU A 315 -0.13 8.29 -29.50
CA LEU A 315 0.04 6.84 -29.36
C LEU A 315 -0.87 6.35 -28.25
N THR A 316 -1.42 5.14 -28.42
CA THR A 316 -2.17 4.44 -27.37
C THR A 316 -1.54 3.08 -27.14
N PHE A 317 -1.32 2.75 -25.87
CA PHE A 317 -0.81 1.46 -25.44
C PHE A 317 -1.88 0.76 -24.59
N GLU A 318 -2.29 -0.44 -25.00
CA GLU A 318 -3.26 -1.26 -24.28
C GLU A 318 -2.60 -2.14 -23.21
N ARG A 319 -1.27 -2.28 -23.26
CA ARG A 319 -0.50 -3.08 -22.30
C ARG A 319 0.78 -2.37 -21.90
N TYR A 320 1.18 -2.57 -20.65
CA TYR A 320 2.44 -2.02 -20.14
C TYR A 320 3.67 -2.52 -20.92
N GLU A 321 3.67 -3.80 -21.29
CA GLU A 321 4.78 -4.42 -22.02
C GLU A 321 5.05 -3.72 -23.36
N ASP A 322 4.00 -3.33 -24.08
CA ASP A 322 4.11 -2.65 -25.38
C ASP A 322 4.65 -1.21 -25.20
N LEU A 323 4.19 -0.50 -24.16
CA LEU A 323 4.74 0.80 -23.77
C LEU A 323 6.23 0.69 -23.44
N LYS A 324 6.59 -0.28 -22.61
CA LYS A 324 7.96 -0.54 -22.19
C LYS A 324 8.87 -0.84 -23.40
N GLU A 325 8.42 -1.73 -24.29
CA GLU A 325 9.18 -2.10 -25.49
C GLU A 325 9.47 -0.89 -26.37
N SER A 326 8.44 -0.07 -26.67
CA SER A 326 8.58 1.17 -27.44
C SER A 326 9.52 2.17 -26.77
N TYR A 327 9.45 2.31 -25.44
CA TYR A 327 10.34 3.17 -24.67
C TYR A 327 11.77 2.69 -24.68
N MET A 328 12.02 1.39 -24.53
CA MET A 328 13.34 0.78 -24.56
C MET A 328 14.00 0.87 -25.93
N LYS A 329 13.23 0.79 -27.01
CA LYS A 329 13.69 1.02 -28.38
C LYS A 329 14.02 2.50 -28.65
N GLY A 330 13.50 3.43 -27.86
CA GLY A 330 13.68 4.87 -28.01
C GLY A 330 12.70 5.49 -29.02
N GLU A 331 11.62 4.81 -29.34
CA GLU A 331 10.52 5.30 -30.19
C GLU A 331 9.63 6.28 -29.45
N LEU A 332 9.65 6.25 -28.11
CA LEU A 332 8.94 7.15 -27.23
C LEU A 332 9.92 8.03 -26.44
N HIS A 333 9.78 9.35 -26.61
CA HIS A 333 10.62 10.32 -25.90
C HIS A 333 10.21 10.42 -24.41
N PRO A 334 11.17 10.56 -23.46
CA PRO A 334 10.87 10.70 -22.02
C PRO A 334 9.84 11.80 -21.69
N LEU A 335 9.88 12.94 -22.37
CA LEU A 335 8.92 14.02 -22.13
C LEU A 335 7.49 13.64 -22.56
N ASP A 336 7.34 12.92 -23.67
CA ASP A 336 6.03 12.47 -24.14
C ASP A 336 5.44 11.45 -23.15
N LEU A 337 6.25 10.50 -22.67
CA LEU A 337 5.85 9.55 -21.61
C LEU A 337 5.42 10.28 -20.34
N LYS A 338 6.21 11.27 -19.87
CA LYS A 338 5.87 12.08 -18.68
C LYS A 338 4.52 12.79 -18.86
N ASN A 339 4.28 13.39 -20.02
CA ASN A 339 3.04 14.09 -20.30
C ASN A 339 1.84 13.12 -20.31
N GLY A 340 1.95 11.97 -20.97
CA GLY A 340 0.89 10.97 -20.99
C GLY A 340 0.55 10.44 -19.60
N VAL A 341 1.58 10.09 -18.81
CA VAL A 341 1.37 9.62 -17.42
C VAL A 341 0.78 10.74 -16.53
N ALA A 342 1.18 12.00 -16.73
CA ALA A 342 0.60 13.12 -15.99
C ALA A 342 -0.89 13.29 -16.27
N GLU A 343 -1.31 13.28 -17.55
CA GLU A 343 -2.72 13.41 -17.91
C GLU A 343 -3.54 12.21 -17.40
N ALA A 344 -3.02 11.00 -17.50
CA ALA A 344 -3.67 9.82 -16.95
C ALA A 344 -3.86 9.94 -15.41
N LEU A 345 -2.85 10.37 -14.67
CA LEU A 345 -2.97 10.61 -13.21
C LEU A 345 -3.98 11.70 -12.89
N ILE A 346 -4.04 12.77 -13.67
CA ILE A 346 -5.02 13.85 -13.51
C ILE A 346 -6.45 13.30 -13.63
N GLU A 347 -6.73 12.46 -14.62
CA GLU A 347 -8.05 11.84 -14.76
C GLU A 347 -8.35 10.83 -13.65
N ILE A 348 -7.41 9.96 -13.29
CA ILE A 348 -7.57 9.00 -12.19
C ILE A 348 -7.89 9.70 -10.87
N LEU A 349 -7.25 10.84 -10.58
CA LEU A 349 -7.41 11.58 -9.35
C LEU A 349 -8.56 12.61 -9.37
N LYS A 350 -9.24 12.78 -10.50
CA LYS A 350 -10.38 13.72 -10.62
C LYS A 350 -11.47 13.46 -9.57
N PRO A 351 -11.93 12.20 -9.34
CA PRO A 351 -12.95 11.96 -8.31
C PRO A 351 -12.52 12.40 -6.90
N VAL A 352 -11.23 12.27 -6.57
CA VAL A 352 -10.68 12.69 -5.29
C VAL A 352 -10.76 14.21 -5.13
N ARG A 353 -10.33 14.95 -6.15
CA ARG A 353 -10.45 16.42 -6.15
C ARG A 353 -11.89 16.91 -6.07
N GLU A 354 -12.81 16.23 -6.77
CA GLU A 354 -14.25 16.56 -6.72
C GLU A 354 -14.86 16.24 -5.35
N HIS A 355 -14.41 15.15 -4.70
CA HIS A 355 -14.86 14.79 -3.36
C HIS A 355 -14.45 15.87 -2.35
N PHE A 356 -13.19 16.31 -2.33
CA PHE A 356 -12.70 17.31 -1.40
C PHE A 356 -13.17 18.74 -1.72
N LYS A 357 -13.57 19.04 -2.94
CA LYS A 357 -14.30 20.29 -3.24
C LYS A 357 -15.67 20.33 -2.56
N ARG A 358 -16.33 19.18 -2.43
CA ARG A 358 -17.64 19.06 -1.75
C ARG A 358 -17.52 18.86 -0.24
N ASN A 359 -16.41 18.30 0.23
CA ASN A 359 -16.14 17.97 1.63
C ASN A 359 -14.72 18.46 2.01
N PRO A 360 -14.49 19.78 2.15
CA PRO A 360 -13.14 20.32 2.33
C PRO A 360 -12.56 20.07 3.72
N ASP A 361 -13.38 20.04 4.77
CA ASP A 361 -12.94 20.06 6.16
C ASP A 361 -11.90 19.00 6.53
N PRO A 362 -12.06 17.70 6.15
CA PRO A 362 -11.07 16.68 6.51
C PRO A 362 -9.68 16.97 5.93
N LEU A 363 -9.61 17.40 4.67
CA LEU A 363 -8.35 17.74 4.01
C LEU A 363 -7.72 19.01 4.62
N GLU A 364 -8.49 20.08 4.79
CA GLU A 364 -8.01 21.34 5.37
C GLU A 364 -7.49 21.14 6.80
N ARG A 365 -8.15 20.28 7.59
CA ARG A 365 -7.70 19.95 8.94
C ARG A 365 -6.31 19.34 8.92
N ILE A 366 -6.03 18.39 8.01
CA ILE A 366 -4.71 17.75 7.92
C ILE A 366 -3.66 18.72 7.39
N ILE A 367 -3.98 19.56 6.40
CA ILE A 367 -3.06 20.59 5.91
C ILE A 367 -2.66 21.54 7.06
N ARG A 368 -3.61 21.98 7.90
CA ARG A 368 -3.32 22.82 9.08
C ARG A 368 -2.42 22.10 10.09
N ILE A 369 -2.69 20.82 10.38
CA ILE A 369 -1.88 20.02 11.30
C ILE A 369 -0.44 19.89 10.78
N GLU A 370 -0.24 19.66 9.47
CA GLU A 370 1.10 19.54 8.90
C GLU A 370 1.84 20.90 8.84
N ALA A 371 1.14 22.01 8.62
CA ALA A 371 1.72 23.34 8.58
C ALA A 371 2.20 23.84 9.96
N THR A 372 1.72 23.28 11.05
CA THR A 372 2.09 23.66 12.42
C THR A 372 3.22 22.81 13.03
N ARG A 373 3.82 21.94 12.24
CA ARG A 373 4.93 21.05 12.62
C ARG A 373 6.24 21.52 12.05
#